data_c3cbcfb05ecacfad65cddea835684018
#
_entry.id   c3cbcfb05ecacfad65cddea835684018
#
_cell.length_a   1.000
_cell.length_b   1.000
_cell.length_c   1.000
_cell.angle_alpha   90.00
_cell.angle_beta   90.00
_cell.angle_gamma   90.00
#
_symmetry.space_group_name_H-M   'P 1'
#
loop_
_entity.id
_entity.type
_entity.pdbx_description
1 polymer ?
#
loop_
_entity_poly.entity_id
_entity_poly.type
_entity_poly.pdbx_seq_one_letter_code
_entity_poly.pdbx_strand_id
1 'polypeptide(L)'
;LHYPLRRQRQMCIRDSSIAVFNPDDAFGEFSFATEHVSFDSMIDVIQNCIKSMQIVNECLGGYSDVLGWLNARLAEVWKDRGAFPGLGEVLCSLGIPLGVVIAKEIRNIHNDNDMDFWGLVDAIFDNPSEYLSDSLGACISPIIQTAWKKLKPERKSLIKLLSRFSLTLEQAELLYNPSTRVKYDIECSDKDLLENPYLIYEKTRLLHPDLVVSIKRVDRAVFPIKEIADNYPLEEPSKLTSDNDWRRIRALAVRVLETEAEKGNTILPYNMLLDAIHDLIMEPPCTVTNDILQGIESLLRPEIIKREMKNGTEYYKLVRINEFDKMIEKRIGKRIKAPKLSVNADWRKLLDEALAQQGFPNKNLSEDEERARTEKAAVLEELAKSRISVLVGDAGTGKTTVLATLCAEPSIKAGGALLLAPTGKATVRLMESMGELANEFESLNVAQFLARNGGFDWDSMKYRLCRQIKTAIPKTVIIDEASMLTEEMFGALLSGISSAERIILVGDPNQLPPIGAGRPFVDLIGLLKLSLPGVKFPKVCNCYGELTVNRRQQNS
;
A
#
# COMPACT_ATOMS: atom_id res chain seq x y z
N LEU A 1 -12.53 8.84 6.08
CA LEU A 1 -13.49 9.70 5.34
C LEU A 1 -12.85 10.41 4.13
N HIS A 2 -11.51 10.53 4.03
CA HIS A 2 -10.84 11.25 2.94
C HIS A 2 -10.42 10.38 1.75
N TYR A 3 -10.34 9.06 1.89
CA TYR A 3 -9.91 8.13 0.85
C TYR A 3 -10.81 8.07 -0.41
N PRO A 4 -12.16 8.10 -0.30
CA PRO A 4 -13.03 8.09 -1.47
C PRO A 4 -12.98 9.37 -2.30
N LEU A 5 -12.74 10.53 -1.67
CA LEU A 5 -12.67 11.83 -2.36
C LEU A 5 -11.42 11.96 -3.25
N ARG A 6 -10.30 11.31 -2.87
CA ARG A 6 -9.07 11.30 -3.67
C ARG A 6 -9.26 10.54 -5.00
N ARG A 7 -9.97 9.40 -4.98
CA ARG A 7 -10.29 8.63 -6.21
C ARG A 7 -11.28 9.35 -7.13
N GLN A 8 -12.30 10.00 -6.57
CA GLN A 8 -13.24 10.77 -7.39
C GLN A 8 -12.56 11.95 -8.09
N ARG A 9 -11.64 12.66 -7.41
CA ARG A 9 -10.87 13.74 -8.04
C ARG A 9 -9.91 13.22 -9.12
N GLN A 10 -9.23 12.10 -8.90
CA GLN A 10 -8.40 11.46 -9.93
C GLN A 10 -9.20 10.96 -11.13
N MET A 11 -10.42 10.45 -10.93
CA MET A 11 -11.29 10.04 -12.04
C MET A 11 -11.79 11.21 -12.87
N CYS A 12 -12.14 12.36 -12.26
CA CYS A 12 -12.60 13.55 -12.97
C CYS A 12 -11.50 14.24 -13.79
N ILE A 13 -10.22 14.01 -13.45
CA ILE A 13 -9.07 14.68 -14.10
C ILE A 13 -8.51 13.83 -15.26
N ARG A 14 -8.87 12.54 -15.35
CA ARG A 14 -8.30 11.62 -16.33
C ARG A 14 -8.58 11.94 -17.80
N ASP A 15 -9.61 12.71 -18.08
CA ASP A 15 -10.03 13.02 -19.46
C ASP A 15 -9.54 14.37 -20.00
N SER A 16 -8.75 15.12 -19.21
CA SER A 16 -8.20 16.39 -19.66
C SER A 16 -6.67 16.28 -19.84
N SER A 17 -6.22 16.43 -21.05
CA SER A 17 -4.81 16.49 -21.42
C SER A 17 -4.06 17.71 -20.85
N ILE A 18 -4.76 18.61 -20.16
CA ILE A 18 -4.25 19.89 -19.62
C ILE A 18 -4.59 19.99 -18.13
N ALA A 19 -4.39 18.95 -17.35
CA ALA A 19 -4.62 19.01 -15.92
C ALA A 19 -3.30 19.16 -15.14
N VAL A 20 -3.26 20.14 -14.24
CA VAL A 20 -2.20 20.23 -13.23
C VAL A 20 -2.58 19.34 -12.06
N PHE A 21 -1.76 18.32 -11.78
CA PHE A 21 -2.00 17.39 -10.71
C PHE A 21 -1.38 17.87 -9.39
N ASN A 22 -2.03 17.54 -8.29
CA ASN A 22 -1.41 17.67 -6.99
C ASN A 22 -0.14 16.80 -6.92
N PRO A 23 0.95 17.30 -6.33
CA PRO A 23 2.09 16.47 -6.00
C PRO A 23 1.67 15.27 -5.16
N ASP A 24 2.28 14.10 -5.41
CA ASP A 24 1.93 12.86 -4.73
C ASP A 24 2.12 12.92 -3.20
N ASP A 25 3.02 13.80 -2.75
CA ASP A 25 3.42 13.99 -1.36
C ASP A 25 2.84 15.26 -0.70
N ALA A 26 2.05 16.03 -1.43
CA ALA A 26 1.41 17.27 -0.94
C ALA A 26 0.00 17.03 -0.37
N PHE A 27 -0.21 15.92 0.26
CA PHE A 27 -1.52 15.59 0.84
C PHE A 27 -1.83 16.52 2.02
N GLY A 28 -2.72 17.47 1.83
CA GLY A 28 -3.09 18.49 2.83
C GLY A 28 -2.55 19.89 2.59
N GLU A 29 -1.61 20.09 1.68
CA GLU A 29 -1.01 21.40 1.38
C GLU A 29 -1.90 22.32 0.53
N PHE A 30 -3.10 21.88 0.18
CA PHE A 30 -4.06 22.67 -0.60
C PHE A 30 -5.14 23.35 0.23
N SER A 31 -4.99 23.46 1.52
CA SER A 31 -5.81 24.39 2.32
C SER A 31 -5.25 25.80 2.13
N PHE A 32 -5.98 26.60 1.40
CA PHE A 32 -5.62 27.94 1.04
C PHE A 32 -5.27 28.83 2.23
N ALA A 33 -4.26 29.62 2.09
CA ALA A 33 -4.01 30.93 2.67
C ALA A 33 -3.13 31.01 3.93
N THR A 34 -2.77 29.96 4.66
CA THR A 34 -1.95 30.10 5.88
C THR A 34 -0.89 29.01 6.10
N GLU A 35 -0.85 27.97 5.27
CA GLU A 35 0.11 26.88 5.44
C GLU A 35 1.33 27.08 4.54
N HIS A 36 2.51 26.80 5.09
CA HIS A 36 3.75 26.80 4.34
C HIS A 36 3.80 25.58 3.42
N VAL A 37 3.75 25.83 2.12
CA VAL A 37 3.99 24.79 1.09
C VAL A 37 5.48 24.50 1.03
N SER A 38 5.88 23.22 1.02
CA SER A 38 7.30 22.86 0.86
C SER A 38 7.86 23.30 -0.49
N PHE A 39 9.14 23.63 -0.56
CA PHE A 39 9.80 23.98 -1.83
C PHE A 39 9.67 22.86 -2.85
N ASP A 40 9.74 21.59 -2.42
CA ASP A 40 9.60 20.43 -3.31
C ASP A 40 8.20 20.34 -3.91
N SER A 41 7.14 20.62 -3.12
CA SER A 41 5.76 20.70 -3.64
C SER A 41 5.57 21.87 -4.61
N MET A 42 6.17 23.03 -4.31
CA MET A 42 6.13 24.19 -5.22
C MET A 42 6.81 23.88 -6.55
N ILE A 43 7.96 23.21 -6.53
CA ILE A 43 8.67 22.76 -7.73
C ILE A 43 7.77 21.82 -8.55
N ASP A 44 7.13 20.83 -7.93
CA ASP A 44 6.23 19.89 -8.61
C ASP A 44 5.05 20.60 -9.29
N VAL A 45 4.42 21.54 -8.58
CA VAL A 45 3.30 22.32 -9.15
C VAL A 45 3.76 23.14 -10.34
N ILE A 46 4.87 23.88 -10.21
CA ILE A 46 5.38 24.73 -11.30
C ILE A 46 5.81 23.88 -12.50
N GLN A 47 6.48 22.74 -12.29
CA GLN A 47 6.86 21.81 -13.37
C GLN A 47 5.63 21.26 -14.11
N ASN A 48 4.57 20.88 -13.37
CA ASN A 48 3.31 20.46 -13.98
C ASN A 48 2.63 21.60 -14.77
N CYS A 49 2.67 22.83 -14.26
CA CYS A 49 2.18 24.00 -14.98
C CYS A 49 2.98 24.24 -16.27
N ILE A 50 4.31 24.15 -16.21
CA ILE A 50 5.18 24.29 -17.38
C ILE A 50 4.83 23.23 -18.43
N LYS A 51 4.72 21.95 -18.04
CA LYS A 51 4.37 20.87 -18.96
C LYS A 51 2.99 21.10 -19.62
N SER A 52 1.99 21.50 -18.82
CA SER A 52 0.66 21.82 -19.35
C SER A 52 0.70 22.99 -20.31
N MET A 53 1.44 24.06 -19.98
CA MET A 53 1.57 25.25 -20.85
C MET A 53 2.38 24.95 -22.11
N GLN A 54 3.35 24.03 -22.08
CA GLN A 54 4.05 23.58 -23.29
C GLN A 54 3.07 22.96 -24.27
N ILE A 55 2.19 22.06 -23.83
CA ILE A 55 1.14 21.44 -24.65
C ILE A 55 0.20 22.51 -25.23
N VAL A 56 -0.24 23.48 -24.41
CA VAL A 56 -1.08 24.59 -24.88
C VAL A 56 -0.37 25.43 -25.92
N ASN A 57 0.90 25.75 -25.69
CA ASN A 57 1.69 26.56 -26.60
C ASN A 57 1.98 25.84 -27.93
N GLU A 58 2.16 24.54 -27.93
CA GLU A 58 2.29 23.71 -29.13
C GLU A 58 0.99 23.69 -29.95
N CYS A 59 -0.17 23.62 -29.28
CA CYS A 59 -1.47 23.53 -29.92
C CYS A 59 -2.00 24.87 -30.43
N LEU A 60 -1.82 25.96 -29.64
CA LEU A 60 -2.45 27.26 -29.87
C LEU A 60 -1.45 28.36 -30.19
N GLY A 61 -0.20 28.25 -29.76
CA GLY A 61 0.83 29.31 -29.88
C GLY A 61 0.60 30.49 -28.94
N GLY A 62 1.58 31.38 -28.84
CA GLY A 62 1.42 32.70 -28.19
C GLY A 62 1.62 32.72 -26.68
N TYR A 63 2.04 31.63 -26.04
CA TYR A 63 2.21 31.52 -24.58
C TYR A 63 3.69 31.44 -24.11
N SER A 64 4.63 31.83 -24.97
CA SER A 64 6.07 31.80 -24.67
C SER A 64 6.45 32.66 -23.46
N ASP A 65 5.79 33.82 -23.29
CA ASP A 65 6.04 34.71 -22.15
C ASP A 65 5.61 34.07 -20.81
N VAL A 66 4.48 33.35 -20.81
CA VAL A 66 4.01 32.62 -19.63
C VAL A 66 4.98 31.49 -19.25
N LEU A 67 5.47 30.76 -20.24
CA LEU A 67 6.51 29.74 -20.03
C LEU A 67 7.80 30.37 -19.49
N GLY A 68 8.23 31.52 -20.02
CA GLY A 68 9.38 32.26 -19.52
C GLY A 68 9.20 32.69 -18.06
N TRP A 69 8.02 33.19 -17.71
CA TRP A 69 7.69 33.56 -16.33
C TRP A 69 7.68 32.35 -15.39
N LEU A 70 7.06 31.22 -15.76
CA LEU A 70 7.04 29.99 -14.95
C LEU A 70 8.45 29.43 -14.71
N ASN A 71 9.31 29.43 -15.74
CA ASN A 71 10.70 29.00 -15.60
C ASN A 71 11.51 29.92 -14.66
N ALA A 72 11.27 31.26 -14.73
CA ALA A 72 11.89 32.18 -13.77
C ALA A 72 11.46 31.89 -12.32
N ARG A 73 10.17 31.67 -12.10
CA ARG A 73 9.65 31.28 -10.76
C ARG A 73 10.24 29.95 -10.30
N LEU A 74 10.35 28.96 -11.18
CA LEU A 74 10.99 27.69 -10.86
C LEU A 74 12.45 27.88 -10.40
N ALA A 75 13.21 28.71 -11.10
CA ALA A 75 14.59 29.01 -10.72
C ALA A 75 14.69 29.69 -9.34
N GLU A 76 13.79 30.62 -9.01
CA GLU A 76 13.73 31.25 -7.68
C GLU A 76 13.44 30.21 -6.58
N VAL A 77 12.44 29.34 -6.79
CA VAL A 77 12.10 28.30 -5.81
C VAL A 77 13.29 27.34 -5.59
N TRP A 78 14.03 26.99 -6.65
CA TRP A 78 15.24 26.18 -6.50
C TRP A 78 16.35 26.89 -5.73
N LYS A 79 16.52 28.19 -5.92
CA LYS A 79 17.48 28.99 -5.17
C LYS A 79 17.11 29.03 -3.68
N ASP A 80 15.83 29.24 -3.36
CA ASP A 80 15.35 29.29 -1.99
C ASP A 80 15.41 27.91 -1.33
N ARG A 81 15.15 26.82 -2.05
CA ARG A 81 15.32 25.46 -1.58
C ARG A 81 16.77 25.18 -1.18
N GLY A 82 17.71 25.57 -2.02
CA GLY A 82 19.13 25.30 -1.84
C GLY A 82 19.51 23.81 -1.92
N ALA A 83 20.76 23.52 -1.58
CA ALA A 83 21.34 22.17 -1.62
C ALA A 83 20.91 21.29 -0.43
N PHE A 84 20.65 21.86 0.73
CA PHE A 84 20.42 21.17 1.99
C PHE A 84 19.11 21.59 2.67
N PRO A 85 17.95 21.36 2.04
CA PRO A 85 16.65 21.80 2.56
C PRO A 85 16.25 21.09 3.87
N GLY A 86 16.74 19.88 4.12
CA GLY A 86 16.42 19.10 5.33
C GLY A 86 17.42 19.23 6.47
N LEU A 87 18.40 20.15 6.36
CA LEU A 87 19.42 20.30 7.41
C LEU A 87 18.79 20.60 8.77
N GLY A 88 17.76 21.44 8.80
CA GLY A 88 17.10 21.85 10.05
C GLY A 88 16.50 20.67 10.81
N GLU A 89 15.74 19.84 10.11
CA GLU A 89 15.08 18.66 10.66
C GLU A 89 16.11 17.59 11.07
N VAL A 90 17.19 17.44 10.31
CA VAL A 90 18.29 16.56 10.67
C VAL A 90 18.99 17.05 11.95
N LEU A 91 19.24 18.36 12.09
CA LEU A 91 19.77 18.93 13.34
C LEU A 91 18.82 18.71 14.54
N CYS A 92 17.52 18.89 14.33
CA CYS A 92 16.52 18.59 15.36
C CYS A 92 16.56 17.11 15.77
N SER A 93 16.73 16.18 14.82
CA SER A 93 16.83 14.74 15.09
C SER A 93 18.09 14.35 15.89
N LEU A 94 19.10 15.22 15.90
CA LEU A 94 20.29 15.10 16.77
C LEU A 94 20.06 15.65 18.19
N GLY A 95 18.84 16.12 18.49
CA GLY A 95 18.48 16.72 19.77
C GLY A 95 18.88 18.19 19.91
N ILE A 96 19.09 18.90 18.79
CA ILE A 96 19.43 20.33 18.78
C ILE A 96 18.12 21.14 18.71
N PRO A 97 17.76 21.89 19.76
CA PRO A 97 16.61 22.77 19.73
C PRO A 97 16.79 23.85 18.64
N LEU A 98 15.68 24.26 18.02
CA LEU A 98 15.68 25.27 16.95
C LEU A 98 16.60 24.94 15.75
N GLY A 99 16.84 23.65 15.47
CA GLY A 99 17.70 23.21 14.37
C GLY A 99 17.33 23.84 13.03
N VAL A 100 16.03 24.05 12.76
CA VAL A 100 15.53 24.73 11.55
C VAL A 100 16.00 26.19 11.48
N VAL A 101 15.97 26.91 12.60
CA VAL A 101 16.45 28.31 12.67
C VAL A 101 17.97 28.37 12.50
N ILE A 102 18.69 27.45 13.17
CA ILE A 102 20.14 27.32 13.03
C ILE A 102 20.52 27.01 11.59
N ALA A 103 19.84 26.09 10.92
CA ALA A 103 20.10 25.76 9.52
C ALA A 103 19.90 26.96 8.58
N LYS A 104 18.87 27.80 8.86
CA LYS A 104 18.64 29.04 8.11
C LYS A 104 19.79 30.02 8.32
N GLU A 105 20.26 30.17 9.57
CA GLU A 105 21.37 31.07 9.89
C GLU A 105 22.68 30.58 9.27
N ILE A 106 22.98 29.28 9.32
CA ILE A 106 24.13 28.68 8.61
C ILE A 106 24.10 29.03 7.12
N ARG A 107 22.92 28.96 6.49
CA ARG A 107 22.76 29.30 5.06
C ARG A 107 23.03 30.78 4.80
N ASN A 108 22.57 31.67 5.68
CA ASN A 108 22.81 33.11 5.57
C ASN A 108 24.31 33.41 5.68
N ILE A 109 24.98 32.86 6.70
CA ILE A 109 26.42 33.02 6.91
C ILE A 109 27.22 32.48 5.73
N HIS A 110 26.84 31.32 5.19
CA HIS A 110 27.51 30.73 4.04
C HIS A 110 27.41 31.58 2.78
N ASN A 111 26.25 32.21 2.54
CA ASN A 111 26.08 33.09 1.39
C ASN A 111 26.97 34.35 1.45
N ASP A 112 27.39 34.75 2.63
CA ASP A 112 28.23 35.92 2.88
C ASP A 112 29.73 35.57 2.99
N ASN A 113 30.10 34.29 2.95
CA ASN A 113 31.47 33.80 3.15
C ASN A 113 31.89 32.77 2.08
N ASP A 114 33.17 32.76 1.72
CA ASP A 114 33.76 31.79 0.76
C ASP A 114 34.12 30.43 1.41
N MET A 115 33.64 30.12 2.60
CA MET A 115 33.92 28.82 3.24
C MET A 115 33.09 27.72 2.61
N ASP A 116 33.68 26.52 2.53
CA ASP A 116 32.91 25.30 2.22
C ASP A 116 31.75 25.12 3.22
N PHE A 117 30.58 24.75 2.73
CA PHE A 117 29.37 24.65 3.55
C PHE A 117 29.54 23.73 4.76
N TRP A 118 30.11 22.55 4.57
CA TRP A 118 30.29 21.59 5.66
C TRP A 118 31.45 21.96 6.57
N GLY A 119 32.47 22.66 6.04
CA GLY A 119 33.52 23.27 6.84
C GLY A 119 32.96 24.35 7.77
N LEU A 120 32.00 25.17 7.31
CA LEU A 120 31.29 26.14 8.14
C LEU A 120 30.45 25.45 9.22
N VAL A 121 29.71 24.38 8.87
CA VAL A 121 28.94 23.61 9.86
C VAL A 121 29.87 23.07 10.94
N ASP A 122 31.01 22.49 10.59
CA ASP A 122 32.01 21.99 11.53
C ASP A 122 32.55 23.11 12.45
N ALA A 123 32.88 24.28 11.89
CA ALA A 123 33.36 25.43 12.63
C ALA A 123 32.32 25.95 13.65
N ILE A 124 31.04 25.99 13.23
CA ILE A 124 29.93 26.38 14.13
C ILE A 124 29.77 25.40 15.29
N PHE A 125 29.92 24.08 15.04
CA PHE A 125 29.87 23.08 16.11
C PHE A 125 31.09 23.13 17.02
N ASP A 126 32.25 23.58 16.50
CA ASP A 126 33.46 23.77 17.31
C ASP A 126 33.39 25.01 18.19
N ASN A 127 32.87 26.12 17.67
CA ASN A 127 32.75 27.39 18.39
C ASN A 127 31.43 28.13 18.04
N PRO A 128 30.29 27.69 18.59
CA PRO A 128 28.99 28.27 18.22
C PRO A 128 28.88 29.79 18.48
N SER A 129 29.52 30.30 19.53
CA SER A 129 29.44 31.71 19.93
C SER A 129 30.14 32.67 18.95
N GLU A 130 30.98 32.16 18.07
CA GLU A 130 31.69 32.96 17.05
C GLU A 130 30.78 33.27 15.86
N TYR A 131 29.86 32.35 15.55
CA TYR A 131 29.05 32.38 14.32
C TYR A 131 27.58 32.66 14.58
N LEU A 132 27.05 32.25 15.74
CA LEU A 132 25.64 32.33 16.06
C LEU A 132 25.39 33.32 17.18
N SER A 133 24.19 33.88 17.24
CA SER A 133 23.76 34.67 18.41
C SER A 133 23.80 33.83 19.70
N ASP A 134 23.95 34.48 20.85
CA ASP A 134 24.04 33.81 22.17
C ASP A 134 22.89 32.80 22.38
N SER A 135 21.67 33.16 21.97
CA SER A 135 20.48 32.32 22.11
C SER A 135 20.53 31.06 21.23
N LEU A 136 21.02 31.16 20.00
CA LEU A 136 21.15 30.03 19.09
C LEU A 136 22.40 29.20 19.42
N GLY A 137 23.51 29.82 19.76
CA GLY A 137 24.72 29.14 20.19
C GLY A 137 24.52 28.28 21.44
N ALA A 138 23.68 28.74 22.40
CA ALA A 138 23.30 27.95 23.57
C ALA A 138 22.53 26.65 23.23
N CYS A 139 21.88 26.57 22.08
CA CYS A 139 21.21 25.34 21.62
C CYS A 139 22.22 24.22 21.26
N ILE A 140 23.46 24.57 20.91
CA ILE A 140 24.54 23.63 20.64
C ILE A 140 25.37 23.44 21.92
N SER A 141 24.84 22.67 22.86
CA SER A 141 25.47 22.43 24.15
C SER A 141 26.86 21.76 24.04
N PRO A 142 27.74 21.87 25.08
CA PRO A 142 29.03 21.18 25.09
C PRO A 142 28.93 19.64 24.90
N ILE A 143 27.81 19.05 25.32
CA ILE A 143 27.53 17.64 25.13
C ILE A 143 27.35 17.36 23.64
N ILE A 144 26.56 18.16 22.94
CA ILE A 144 26.31 18.06 21.49
C ILE A 144 27.61 18.30 20.72
N GLN A 145 28.39 19.31 21.07
CA GLN A 145 29.72 19.58 20.48
C GLN A 145 30.65 18.35 20.58
N THR A 146 30.70 17.77 21.80
CA THR A 146 31.50 16.57 22.04
C THR A 146 31.00 15.37 21.24
N ALA A 147 29.69 15.21 21.15
CA ALA A 147 29.07 14.15 20.34
C ALA A 147 29.38 14.32 18.86
N TRP A 148 29.29 15.56 18.32
CA TRP A 148 29.62 15.89 16.95
C TRP A 148 31.08 15.54 16.60
N LYS A 149 32.02 15.92 17.46
CA LYS A 149 33.46 15.59 17.28
C LYS A 149 33.74 14.09 17.29
N LYS A 150 32.95 13.31 18.01
CA LYS A 150 33.08 11.84 18.12
C LYS A 150 32.30 11.07 17.06
N LEU A 151 31.55 11.75 16.19
CA LEU A 151 30.81 11.07 15.12
C LEU A 151 31.75 10.30 14.21
N LYS A 152 31.40 9.04 13.95
CA LYS A 152 32.09 8.24 12.94
C LYS A 152 31.91 8.88 11.56
N PRO A 153 32.89 8.78 10.65
CA PRO A 153 32.79 9.35 9.30
C PRO A 153 31.50 8.95 8.57
N GLU A 154 31.12 7.68 8.64
CA GLU A 154 29.91 7.14 8.02
C GLU A 154 28.61 7.84 8.55
N ARG A 155 28.53 8.10 9.87
CA ARG A 155 27.40 8.84 10.46
C ARG A 155 27.37 10.29 10.00
N LYS A 156 28.54 10.91 9.83
CA LYS A 156 28.65 12.27 9.33
C LYS A 156 28.23 12.35 7.87
N SER A 157 28.67 11.38 7.04
CA SER A 157 28.22 11.25 5.66
C SER A 157 26.69 11.04 5.55
N LEU A 158 26.09 10.27 6.46
CA LEU A 158 24.64 10.10 6.50
C LEU A 158 23.91 11.41 6.83
N ILE A 159 24.42 12.23 7.78
CA ILE A 159 23.87 13.57 8.07
C ILE A 159 23.91 14.44 6.81
N LYS A 160 25.05 14.46 6.11
CA LYS A 160 25.22 15.21 4.85
C LYS A 160 24.21 14.75 3.80
N LEU A 161 24.06 13.44 3.63
CA LEU A 161 23.11 12.87 2.67
C LEU A 161 21.67 13.24 3.04
N LEU A 162 21.25 12.99 4.29
CA LEU A 162 19.87 13.24 4.74
C LEU A 162 19.49 14.73 4.67
N SER A 163 20.46 15.62 4.88
CA SER A 163 20.23 17.07 4.76
C SER A 163 19.84 17.53 3.35
N ARG A 164 20.13 16.74 2.31
CA ARG A 164 19.76 17.04 0.91
C ARG A 164 18.28 16.82 0.62
N PHE A 165 17.58 16.03 1.43
CA PHE A 165 16.16 15.72 1.26
C PHE A 165 15.29 16.69 2.06
N SER A 166 14.20 17.15 1.48
CA SER A 166 13.17 17.88 2.22
C SER A 166 12.39 16.88 3.09
N LEU A 167 12.80 16.74 4.34
CA LEU A 167 12.24 15.79 5.32
C LEU A 167 11.39 16.53 6.35
N THR A 168 10.45 15.82 6.97
CA THR A 168 9.87 16.23 8.26
C THR A 168 10.79 15.76 9.40
N LEU A 169 10.56 16.26 10.62
CA LEU A 169 11.32 15.81 11.78
C LEU A 169 11.18 14.30 11.99
N GLU A 170 9.95 13.78 11.87
CA GLU A 170 9.66 12.36 12.05
C GLU A 170 10.37 11.50 10.99
N GLN A 171 10.43 11.98 9.73
CA GLN A 171 11.17 11.32 8.66
C GLN A 171 12.68 11.36 8.92
N ALA A 172 13.21 12.48 9.39
CA ALA A 172 14.64 12.61 9.75
C ALA A 172 15.02 11.68 10.91
N GLU A 173 14.21 11.63 11.98
CA GLU A 173 14.40 10.71 13.11
C GLU A 173 14.30 9.24 12.68
N LEU A 174 13.34 8.90 11.80
CA LEU A 174 13.18 7.57 11.27
C LEU A 174 14.44 7.10 10.52
N LEU A 175 14.96 7.95 9.65
CA LEU A 175 16.10 7.60 8.79
C LEU A 175 17.44 7.67 9.51
N TYR A 176 17.60 8.65 10.42
CA TYR A 176 18.86 8.81 11.14
C TYR A 176 19.02 7.80 12.27
N ASN A 177 17.97 7.47 13.02
CA ASN A 177 18.08 6.65 14.23
C ASN A 177 17.88 5.14 13.92
N PRO A 178 18.92 4.29 14.10
CA PRO A 178 18.83 2.86 13.84
C PRO A 178 17.72 2.15 14.64
N SER A 179 17.48 2.57 15.90
CA SER A 179 16.42 1.96 16.72
C SER A 179 15.02 2.28 16.21
N THR A 180 14.82 3.47 15.65
CA THR A 180 13.56 3.85 15.01
C THR A 180 13.37 3.09 13.70
N ARG A 181 14.41 2.90 12.90
CA ARG A 181 14.35 2.04 11.70
C ARG A 181 13.90 0.62 12.05
N VAL A 182 14.47 0.01 13.09
CA VAL A 182 14.07 -1.32 13.57
C VAL A 182 12.61 -1.34 14.04
N LYS A 183 12.16 -0.31 14.76
CA LYS A 183 10.75 -0.20 15.19
C LYS A 183 9.77 -0.26 14.02
N TYR A 184 10.12 0.37 12.90
CA TYR A 184 9.30 0.39 11.69
C TYR A 184 9.65 -0.70 10.67
N ASP A 185 10.44 -1.72 11.08
CA ASP A 185 10.83 -2.84 10.22
C ASP A 185 11.58 -2.41 8.94
N ILE A 186 12.37 -1.37 9.07
CA ILE A 186 13.27 -0.89 8.02
C ILE A 186 14.62 -1.58 8.19
N GLU A 187 14.78 -2.69 7.50
CA GLU A 187 16.04 -3.45 7.49
C GLU A 187 17.02 -2.80 6.52
N CYS A 188 17.72 -1.76 6.98
CA CYS A 188 18.85 -1.16 6.27
C CYS A 188 19.82 -0.49 7.25
N SER A 189 21.12 -0.62 6.98
CA SER A 189 22.20 0.04 7.72
C SER A 189 22.45 1.46 7.18
N ASP A 190 23.26 2.24 7.89
CA ASP A 190 23.73 3.55 7.42
C ASP A 190 24.48 3.41 6.09
N LYS A 191 25.30 2.36 5.98
CA LYS A 191 26.05 2.03 4.77
C LYS A 191 25.13 1.75 3.58
N ASP A 192 24.05 0.99 3.79
CA ASP A 192 23.10 0.70 2.71
C ASP A 192 22.43 1.98 2.18
N LEU A 193 22.04 2.90 3.08
CA LEU A 193 21.47 4.20 2.70
C LEU A 193 22.47 5.08 1.94
N LEU A 194 23.75 5.05 2.35
CA LEU A 194 24.81 5.79 1.67
C LEU A 194 25.11 5.19 0.29
N GLU A 195 25.18 3.87 0.17
CA GLU A 195 25.42 3.20 -1.12
C GLU A 195 24.24 3.34 -2.09
N ASN A 196 23.04 3.41 -1.56
CA ASN A 196 21.83 3.57 -2.37
C ASN A 196 20.81 4.51 -1.73
N PRO A 197 20.85 5.82 -2.05
CA PRO A 197 19.91 6.81 -1.54
C PRO A 197 18.43 6.51 -1.85
N TYR A 198 18.14 5.79 -2.93
CA TYR A 198 16.78 5.42 -3.31
C TYR A 198 16.12 4.41 -2.35
N LEU A 199 16.92 3.74 -1.49
CA LEU A 199 16.38 2.92 -0.40
C LEU A 199 15.50 3.75 0.55
N ILE A 200 15.73 5.05 0.67
CA ILE A 200 14.87 5.95 1.45
C ILE A 200 13.42 5.84 0.97
N TYR A 201 13.16 5.95 -0.35
CA TYR A 201 11.84 5.73 -0.91
C TYR A 201 11.40 4.28 -0.78
N GLU A 202 12.23 3.33 -1.22
CA GLU A 202 11.87 1.91 -1.28
C GLU A 202 11.49 1.35 0.10
N LYS A 203 12.08 1.83 1.19
CA LYS A 203 11.79 1.35 2.56
C LYS A 203 10.67 2.11 3.26
N THR A 204 10.44 3.37 2.89
CA THR A 204 9.39 4.18 3.51
C THR A 204 8.04 4.12 2.78
N ARG A 205 8.00 3.75 1.50
CA ARG A 205 6.82 3.82 0.62
C ARG A 205 5.55 3.14 1.13
N LEU A 206 5.70 2.15 2.01
CA LEU A 206 4.58 1.37 2.57
C LEU A 206 4.27 1.74 4.03
N LEU A 207 4.91 2.76 4.58
CA LEU A 207 4.64 3.26 5.93
C LEU A 207 3.41 4.18 5.93
N HIS A 208 3.05 4.65 7.13
CA HIS A 208 2.03 5.69 7.26
C HIS A 208 2.39 6.89 6.37
N PRO A 209 1.42 7.55 5.73
CA PRO A 209 1.67 8.65 4.78
C PRO A 209 2.63 9.74 5.28
N ASP A 210 2.58 10.08 6.57
CA ASP A 210 3.46 11.10 7.18
C ASP A 210 4.94 10.69 7.23
N LEU A 211 5.23 9.39 7.15
CA LEU A 211 6.59 8.82 7.17
C LEU A 211 7.13 8.51 5.77
N VAL A 212 6.28 8.58 4.74
CA VAL A 212 6.69 8.29 3.36
C VAL A 212 7.56 9.42 2.82
N VAL A 213 8.75 9.07 2.33
CA VAL A 213 9.57 9.98 1.52
C VAL A 213 9.35 9.64 0.05
N SER A 214 8.77 10.55 -0.73
CA SER A 214 8.40 10.27 -2.12
C SER A 214 9.63 10.08 -3.01
N ILE A 215 9.44 9.31 -4.10
CA ILE A 215 10.50 9.12 -5.10
C ILE A 215 10.98 10.45 -5.69
N LYS A 216 10.10 11.41 -5.90
CA LYS A 216 10.43 12.73 -6.43
C LYS A 216 11.33 13.51 -5.48
N ARG A 217 11.08 13.47 -4.16
CA ARG A 217 11.95 14.09 -3.15
C ARG A 217 13.35 13.47 -3.16
N VAL A 218 13.43 12.14 -3.26
CA VAL A 218 14.71 11.44 -3.34
C VAL A 218 15.44 11.81 -4.64
N ASP A 219 14.78 11.70 -5.77
CA ASP A 219 15.37 11.96 -7.08
C ASP A 219 15.87 13.41 -7.20
N ARG A 220 15.09 14.38 -6.71
CA ARG A 220 15.45 15.81 -6.70
C ARG A 220 16.68 16.12 -5.84
N ALA A 221 16.90 15.39 -4.79
CA ALA A 221 18.10 15.55 -3.95
C ALA A 221 19.34 14.91 -4.58
N VAL A 222 19.14 13.83 -5.37
CA VAL A 222 20.19 13.12 -6.10
C VAL A 222 20.53 13.83 -7.41
N PHE A 223 19.52 14.32 -8.13
CA PHE A 223 19.62 15.08 -9.38
C PHE A 223 19.05 16.50 -9.22
N PRO A 224 19.69 17.38 -8.45
CA PRO A 224 19.27 18.77 -8.37
C PRO A 224 19.58 19.51 -9.69
N ILE A 225 19.16 20.77 -9.80
CA ILE A 225 19.55 21.62 -10.93
C ILE A 225 21.07 21.73 -11.02
N LYS A 226 21.57 21.97 -12.23
CA LYS A 226 23.01 21.97 -12.54
C LYS A 226 23.82 22.87 -11.60
N GLU A 227 23.33 24.07 -11.28
CA GLU A 227 24.03 24.99 -10.38
C GLU A 227 24.28 24.39 -8.99
N ILE A 228 23.30 23.67 -8.43
CA ILE A 228 23.45 22.98 -7.14
C ILE A 228 24.34 21.74 -7.29
N ALA A 229 24.21 21.00 -8.40
CA ALA A 229 25.01 19.81 -8.64
C ALA A 229 26.52 20.13 -8.78
N ASP A 230 26.85 21.23 -9.44
CA ASP A 230 28.23 21.68 -9.68
C ASP A 230 28.88 22.18 -8.37
N ASN A 231 28.14 22.95 -7.55
CA ASN A 231 28.66 23.52 -6.30
C ASN A 231 28.63 22.54 -5.12
N TYR A 232 27.67 21.62 -5.10
CA TYR A 232 27.47 20.64 -4.01
C TYR A 232 27.28 19.24 -4.59
N PRO A 233 28.30 18.64 -5.21
CA PRO A 233 28.19 17.32 -5.79
C PRO A 233 27.85 16.27 -4.74
N LEU A 234 27.18 15.20 -5.16
CA LEU A 234 26.91 14.05 -4.30
C LEU A 234 28.21 13.29 -4.07
N GLU A 235 28.57 13.07 -2.79
CA GLU A 235 29.80 12.39 -2.41
C GLU A 235 29.69 10.87 -2.60
N GLU A 236 30.84 10.19 -2.77
CA GLU A 236 30.90 8.73 -2.72
C GLU A 236 30.54 8.22 -1.31
N PRO A 237 29.84 7.08 -1.17
CA PRO A 237 29.40 6.15 -2.22
C PRO A 237 28.01 6.46 -2.81
N SER A 238 27.39 7.59 -2.42
CA SER A 238 26.02 7.96 -2.83
C SER A 238 25.93 8.44 -4.28
N LYS A 239 27.05 8.86 -4.87
CA LYS A 239 27.11 9.35 -6.24
C LYS A 239 26.62 8.32 -7.25
N LEU A 240 25.78 8.76 -8.19
CA LEU A 240 25.31 7.94 -9.30
C LEU A 240 26.19 8.14 -10.52
N THR A 241 26.31 7.09 -11.33
CA THR A 241 27.17 7.11 -12.53
C THR A 241 26.48 7.77 -13.74
N SER A 242 25.15 7.73 -13.79
CA SER A 242 24.35 8.30 -14.88
C SER A 242 22.88 8.45 -14.48
N ASP A 243 22.09 9.10 -15.33
CA ASP A 243 20.62 9.24 -15.19
C ASP A 243 19.90 7.88 -15.26
N ASN A 244 20.56 6.89 -15.87
CA ASN A 244 20.08 5.51 -15.99
C ASN A 244 20.82 4.55 -15.03
N ASP A 245 21.27 5.05 -13.86
CA ASP A 245 21.85 4.19 -12.82
C ASP A 245 20.81 3.18 -12.34
N TRP A 246 21.21 1.94 -12.15
CA TRP A 246 20.33 0.83 -11.76
C TRP A 246 19.54 1.11 -10.47
N ARG A 247 20.10 1.86 -9.51
CA ARG A 247 19.45 2.24 -8.25
C ARG A 247 18.22 3.10 -8.53
N ARG A 248 18.36 4.07 -9.43
CA ARG A 248 17.28 4.93 -9.88
C ARG A 248 16.21 4.14 -10.65
N ILE A 249 16.64 3.36 -11.65
CA ILE A 249 15.73 2.56 -12.48
C ILE A 249 14.89 1.63 -11.60
N ARG A 250 15.51 0.96 -10.62
CA ARG A 250 14.79 0.07 -9.70
C ARG A 250 13.74 0.83 -8.90
N ALA A 251 14.08 1.96 -8.33
CA ALA A 251 13.14 2.77 -7.54
C ALA A 251 11.96 3.29 -8.39
N LEU A 252 12.22 3.72 -9.63
CA LEU A 252 11.18 4.15 -10.57
C LEU A 252 10.28 2.97 -10.99
N ALA A 253 10.87 1.80 -11.27
CA ALA A 253 10.10 0.58 -11.55
C ALA A 253 9.24 0.15 -10.35
N VAL A 254 9.75 0.25 -9.12
CA VAL A 254 8.97 0.03 -7.90
C VAL A 254 7.81 1.03 -7.82
N ARG A 255 8.05 2.32 -8.11
CA ARG A 255 6.98 3.34 -8.11
C ARG A 255 5.87 3.02 -9.10
N VAL A 256 6.23 2.63 -10.33
CA VAL A 256 5.26 2.23 -11.35
C VAL A 256 4.45 1.04 -10.88
N LEU A 257 5.10 -0.02 -10.38
CA LEU A 257 4.41 -1.22 -9.93
C LEU A 257 3.53 -0.97 -8.70
N GLU A 258 3.92 -0.08 -7.77
CA GLU A 258 3.07 0.34 -6.65
C GLU A 258 1.84 1.12 -7.14
N THR A 259 2.02 2.02 -8.11
CA THR A 259 0.89 2.74 -8.73
C THR A 259 -0.09 1.79 -9.41
N GLU A 260 0.42 0.78 -10.11
CA GLU A 260 -0.41 -0.25 -10.71
C GLU A 260 -1.10 -1.13 -9.64
N ALA A 261 -0.43 -1.44 -8.54
CA ALA A 261 -1.02 -2.13 -7.40
C ALA A 261 -2.19 -1.34 -6.76
N GLU A 262 -2.06 -0.02 -6.66
CA GLU A 262 -3.16 0.87 -6.22
C GLU A 262 -4.36 0.85 -7.17
N LYS A 263 -4.13 0.61 -8.47
CA LYS A 263 -5.19 0.42 -9.49
C LYS A 263 -5.80 -0.99 -9.47
N GLY A 264 -5.25 -1.90 -8.66
CA GLY A 264 -5.70 -3.28 -8.52
C GLY A 264 -4.89 -4.30 -9.33
N ASN A 265 -3.86 -3.88 -10.06
CA ASN A 265 -3.01 -4.77 -10.86
C ASN A 265 -1.91 -5.39 -9.98
N THR A 266 -1.69 -6.69 -10.09
CA THR A 266 -0.62 -7.39 -9.37
C THR A 266 0.60 -7.69 -10.23
N ILE A 267 0.48 -7.53 -11.52
CA ILE A 267 1.51 -7.78 -12.55
C ILE A 267 1.49 -6.67 -13.59
N LEU A 268 2.61 -6.41 -14.22
CA LEU A 268 2.73 -5.48 -15.34
C LEU A 268 3.56 -6.12 -16.46
N PRO A 269 3.04 -6.21 -17.72
CA PRO A 269 3.81 -6.70 -18.86
C PRO A 269 5.11 -5.92 -19.05
N TYR A 270 6.14 -6.62 -19.54
CA TYR A 270 7.50 -6.10 -19.70
C TYR A 270 7.57 -4.75 -20.45
N ASN A 271 6.94 -4.67 -21.62
CA ASN A 271 6.90 -3.46 -22.43
C ASN A 271 6.17 -2.30 -21.75
N MET A 272 5.08 -2.57 -21.03
CA MET A 272 4.31 -1.54 -20.32
C MET A 272 5.09 -0.94 -19.15
N LEU A 273 6.01 -1.69 -18.52
CA LEU A 273 6.86 -1.14 -17.46
C LEU A 273 7.79 -0.05 -18.00
N LEU A 274 8.40 -0.28 -19.16
CA LEU A 274 9.28 0.71 -19.80
C LEU A 274 8.53 1.98 -20.16
N ASP A 275 7.39 1.83 -20.85
CA ASP A 275 6.54 2.96 -21.25
C ASP A 275 6.12 3.77 -20.01
N ALA A 276 5.68 3.08 -18.95
CA ALA A 276 5.27 3.74 -17.72
C ALA A 276 6.43 4.44 -16.96
N ILE A 277 7.67 3.92 -17.05
CA ILE A 277 8.85 4.63 -16.49
C ILE A 277 9.12 5.91 -17.30
N HIS A 278 9.04 5.86 -18.63
CA HIS A 278 9.25 7.03 -19.49
C HIS A 278 8.16 8.10 -19.30
N ASP A 279 6.95 7.68 -18.94
CA ASP A 279 5.83 8.59 -18.67
C ASP A 279 5.95 9.31 -17.31
N LEU A 280 6.83 8.86 -16.42
CA LEU A 280 7.07 9.54 -15.16
C LEU A 280 7.69 10.92 -15.39
N ILE A 281 7.13 11.93 -14.72
CA ILE A 281 7.66 13.30 -14.77
C ILE A 281 8.84 13.38 -13.81
N MET A 282 10.04 13.11 -14.35
CA MET A 282 11.32 13.15 -13.62
C MET A 282 12.28 14.11 -14.33
N GLU A 283 13.16 14.75 -13.56
CA GLU A 283 14.24 15.61 -14.08
C GLU A 283 15.58 15.21 -13.45
N PRO A 284 16.54 14.74 -14.28
CA PRO A 284 16.45 14.46 -15.71
C PRO A 284 15.51 13.29 -16.04
N PRO A 285 14.94 13.22 -17.26
CA PRO A 285 14.13 12.08 -17.67
C PRO A 285 14.90 10.77 -17.57
N CYS A 286 14.25 9.68 -17.17
CA CYS A 286 14.86 8.36 -17.18
C CYS A 286 14.66 7.72 -18.56
N THR A 287 15.74 7.57 -19.34
CA THR A 287 15.71 7.05 -20.71
C THR A 287 16.16 5.59 -20.77
N VAL A 288 15.66 4.78 -19.81
CA VAL A 288 16.00 3.36 -19.74
C VAL A 288 15.54 2.62 -21.00
N THR A 289 16.41 1.78 -21.55
CA THR A 289 16.12 0.93 -22.72
C THR A 289 15.91 -0.52 -22.29
N ASN A 290 15.38 -1.34 -23.22
CA ASN A 290 15.25 -2.79 -23.03
C ASN A 290 16.57 -3.44 -22.62
N ASP A 291 17.67 -3.10 -23.28
CA ASP A 291 18.99 -3.70 -23.03
C ASP A 291 19.50 -3.35 -21.62
N ILE A 292 19.31 -2.09 -21.19
CA ILE A 292 19.67 -1.66 -19.84
C ILE A 292 18.84 -2.43 -18.81
N LEU A 293 17.52 -2.50 -19.01
CA LEU A 293 16.62 -3.18 -18.06
C LEU A 293 16.95 -4.68 -17.95
N GLN A 294 17.27 -5.35 -19.05
CA GLN A 294 17.74 -6.74 -19.04
C GLN A 294 19.09 -6.88 -18.33
N GLY A 295 20.01 -5.96 -18.59
CA GLY A 295 21.35 -5.98 -17.95
C GLY A 295 21.31 -5.85 -16.43
N ILE A 296 20.33 -5.14 -15.90
CA ILE A 296 20.16 -4.92 -14.45
C ILE A 296 19.14 -5.85 -13.77
N GLU A 297 18.58 -6.85 -14.46
CA GLU A 297 17.50 -7.68 -13.92
C GLU A 297 17.85 -8.31 -12.57
N SER A 298 19.08 -8.75 -12.37
CA SER A 298 19.53 -9.29 -11.08
C SER A 298 19.56 -8.25 -9.96
N LEU A 299 19.77 -6.96 -10.30
CA LEU A 299 19.81 -5.84 -9.35
C LEU A 299 18.43 -5.29 -9.01
N LEU A 300 17.40 -5.64 -9.78
CA LEU A 300 16.00 -5.30 -9.44
C LEU A 300 15.53 -6.04 -8.19
N ARG A 301 16.10 -7.23 -7.92
CA ARG A 301 15.91 -7.92 -6.64
C ARG A 301 16.58 -7.08 -5.52
N PRO A 302 16.03 -7.04 -4.32
CA PRO A 302 14.94 -7.86 -3.74
C PRO A 302 13.52 -7.32 -3.95
N GLU A 303 13.31 -6.18 -4.63
CA GLU A 303 12.01 -5.49 -4.69
C GLU A 303 11.10 -6.00 -5.81
N ILE A 304 11.68 -6.42 -6.94
CA ILE A 304 10.94 -6.77 -8.17
C ILE A 304 11.41 -8.14 -8.68
N ILE A 305 10.48 -8.95 -9.14
CA ILE A 305 10.76 -10.19 -9.86
C ILE A 305 10.16 -10.15 -11.26
N LYS A 306 10.88 -10.77 -12.19
CA LYS A 306 10.42 -11.09 -13.54
C LYS A 306 9.86 -12.51 -13.56
N ARG A 307 8.77 -12.72 -14.27
CA ARG A 307 8.08 -14.01 -14.46
C ARG A 307 7.60 -14.11 -15.89
N GLU A 308 7.27 -15.32 -16.29
CA GLU A 308 6.70 -15.63 -17.60
C GLU A 308 5.36 -16.34 -17.43
N MET A 309 4.37 -15.93 -18.23
CA MET A 309 3.09 -16.62 -18.34
C MET A 309 3.20 -17.85 -19.22
N LYS A 310 2.21 -18.75 -19.17
CA LYS A 310 2.14 -19.95 -20.00
C LYS A 310 2.13 -19.67 -21.51
N ASN A 311 1.72 -18.48 -21.90
CA ASN A 311 1.71 -18.01 -23.30
C ASN A 311 3.03 -17.37 -23.75
N GLY A 312 4.09 -17.40 -22.92
CA GLY A 312 5.38 -16.77 -23.19
C GLY A 312 5.47 -15.27 -22.89
N THR A 313 4.41 -14.64 -22.37
CA THR A 313 4.45 -13.22 -22.02
C THR A 313 5.22 -13.00 -20.74
N GLU A 314 6.27 -12.21 -20.80
CA GLU A 314 7.05 -11.78 -19.63
C GLU A 314 6.34 -10.63 -18.90
N TYR A 315 6.43 -10.64 -17.56
CA TYR A 315 5.87 -9.59 -16.71
C TYR A 315 6.72 -9.37 -15.46
N TYR A 316 6.58 -8.16 -14.92
CA TYR A 316 7.16 -7.79 -13.63
C TYR A 316 6.12 -7.80 -12.51
N LYS A 317 6.57 -8.12 -11.30
CA LYS A 317 5.77 -8.17 -10.10
C LYS A 317 6.58 -7.72 -8.89
N LEU A 318 5.96 -7.03 -7.94
CA LEU A 318 6.56 -6.73 -6.64
C LEU A 318 6.78 -8.02 -5.85
N VAL A 319 7.97 -8.16 -5.26
CA VAL A 319 8.32 -9.35 -4.44
C VAL A 319 7.35 -9.53 -3.28
N ARG A 320 6.96 -8.44 -2.60
CA ARG A 320 6.00 -8.47 -1.49
C ARG A 320 4.66 -9.11 -1.89
N ILE A 321 4.11 -8.75 -3.05
CA ILE A 321 2.85 -9.32 -3.56
C ILE A 321 3.04 -10.80 -3.94
N ASN A 322 4.17 -11.14 -4.56
CA ASN A 322 4.47 -12.53 -4.94
C ASN A 322 4.58 -13.49 -3.74
N GLU A 323 4.97 -13.01 -2.57
CA GLU A 323 5.00 -13.83 -1.35
C GLU A 323 3.59 -14.22 -0.89
N PHE A 324 2.65 -13.28 -0.93
CA PHE A 324 1.24 -13.56 -0.64
C PHE A 324 0.61 -14.49 -1.68
N ASP A 325 0.88 -14.28 -2.97
CA ASP A 325 0.47 -15.18 -4.06
C ASP A 325 0.84 -16.63 -3.77
N LYS A 326 2.13 -16.87 -3.51
CA LYS A 326 2.63 -18.22 -3.22
C LYS A 326 1.91 -18.84 -2.02
N MET A 327 1.61 -18.03 -1.00
CA MET A 327 0.87 -18.49 0.17
C MET A 327 -0.57 -18.87 -0.20
N ILE A 328 -1.25 -18.01 -0.97
CA ILE A 328 -2.62 -18.23 -1.43
C ILE A 328 -2.68 -19.50 -2.27
N GLU A 329 -1.86 -19.60 -3.32
CA GLU A 329 -1.81 -20.76 -4.20
C GLU A 329 -1.58 -22.07 -3.43
N LYS A 330 -0.58 -22.09 -2.55
CA LYS A 330 -0.24 -23.25 -1.72
C LYS A 330 -1.40 -23.68 -0.83
N ARG A 331 -2.03 -22.71 -0.12
CA ARG A 331 -3.09 -23.01 0.85
C ARG A 331 -4.39 -23.42 0.19
N ILE A 332 -4.81 -22.70 -0.84
CA ILE A 332 -6.02 -23.00 -1.60
C ILE A 332 -5.88 -24.35 -2.32
N GLY A 333 -4.78 -24.53 -3.06
CA GLY A 333 -4.54 -25.77 -3.80
C GLY A 333 -4.53 -27.02 -2.90
N LYS A 334 -3.93 -26.91 -1.70
CA LYS A 334 -3.96 -28.00 -0.71
C LYS A 334 -5.39 -28.31 -0.22
N ARG A 335 -6.22 -27.27 0.05
CA ARG A 335 -7.56 -27.44 0.61
C ARG A 335 -8.58 -27.94 -0.42
N ILE A 336 -8.49 -27.49 -1.67
CA ILE A 336 -9.36 -27.99 -2.76
C ILE A 336 -9.13 -29.50 -3.01
N LYS A 337 -7.88 -29.96 -2.93
CA LYS A 337 -7.50 -31.37 -3.15
C LYS A 337 -7.66 -32.25 -1.93
N ALA A 338 -7.89 -31.70 -0.75
CA ALA A 338 -8.00 -32.47 0.47
C ALA A 338 -9.32 -33.26 0.55
N PRO A 339 -9.34 -34.39 1.28
CA PRO A 339 -10.58 -35.15 1.52
C PRO A 339 -11.66 -34.27 2.15
N LYS A 340 -12.89 -34.43 1.70
CA LYS A 340 -14.04 -33.72 2.26
C LYS A 340 -14.27 -34.09 3.73
N LEU A 341 -14.85 -33.17 4.48
CA LEU A 341 -15.24 -33.39 5.86
C LEU A 341 -16.50 -34.28 5.92
N SER A 342 -16.61 -35.09 6.95
CA SER A 342 -17.80 -35.89 7.18
C SER A 342 -18.79 -35.12 8.05
N VAL A 343 -19.84 -34.62 7.43
CA VAL A 343 -20.99 -33.99 8.13
C VAL A 343 -22.25 -34.66 7.59
N ASN A 344 -23.00 -35.28 8.44
CA ASN A 344 -24.24 -35.97 8.08
C ASN A 344 -25.44 -35.25 8.70
N ALA A 345 -26.06 -34.36 7.92
CA ALA A 345 -27.19 -33.55 8.34
C ALA A 345 -28.25 -33.48 7.23
N ASP A 346 -29.52 -33.43 7.62
CA ASP A 346 -30.61 -33.11 6.69
C ASP A 346 -30.70 -31.59 6.54
N TRP A 347 -29.94 -31.06 5.56
CA TRP A 347 -29.82 -29.63 5.33
C TRP A 347 -31.14 -28.97 4.93
N ARG A 348 -32.03 -29.71 4.25
CA ARG A 348 -33.34 -29.19 3.91
C ARG A 348 -34.20 -29.00 5.16
N LYS A 349 -34.22 -29.99 6.05
CA LYS A 349 -34.94 -29.92 7.31
C LYS A 349 -34.44 -28.79 8.21
N LEU A 350 -33.12 -28.69 8.40
CA LEU A 350 -32.50 -27.61 9.19
C LEU A 350 -32.82 -26.22 8.62
N LEU A 351 -32.78 -26.06 7.31
CA LEU A 351 -33.15 -24.80 6.63
C LEU A 351 -34.63 -24.46 6.84
N ASP A 352 -35.51 -25.44 6.70
CA ASP A 352 -36.96 -25.24 6.89
C ASP A 352 -37.27 -24.87 8.33
N GLU A 353 -36.64 -25.48 9.32
CA GLU A 353 -36.74 -25.12 10.74
C GLU A 353 -36.25 -23.69 11.01
N ALA A 354 -35.10 -23.31 10.48
CA ALA A 354 -34.54 -21.95 10.62
C ALA A 354 -35.45 -20.89 9.97
N LEU A 355 -36.03 -21.18 8.80
CA LEU A 355 -36.94 -20.28 8.12
C LEU A 355 -38.29 -20.16 8.85
N ALA A 356 -38.78 -21.26 9.44
CA ALA A 356 -40.03 -21.23 10.25
C ALA A 356 -39.85 -20.34 11.49
N GLN A 357 -38.70 -20.38 12.16
CA GLN A 357 -38.39 -19.47 13.28
C GLN A 357 -38.35 -17.99 12.86
N GLN A 358 -38.03 -17.70 11.62
CA GLN A 358 -38.09 -16.35 11.03
C GLN A 358 -39.48 -15.96 10.51
N GLY A 359 -40.50 -16.81 10.71
CA GLY A 359 -41.87 -16.55 10.30
C GLY A 359 -42.24 -16.94 8.86
N PHE A 360 -41.35 -17.65 8.15
CA PHE A 360 -41.63 -18.17 6.81
C PHE A 360 -42.38 -19.50 6.87
N PRO A 361 -43.47 -19.69 6.12
CA PRO A 361 -44.28 -20.91 6.16
C PRO A 361 -43.51 -22.10 5.56
N ASN A 362 -43.77 -23.30 6.06
CA ASN A 362 -43.21 -24.56 5.55
C ASN A 362 -44.22 -25.38 4.72
N LYS A 363 -45.47 -24.84 4.51
CA LYS A 363 -46.51 -25.50 3.73
C LYS A 363 -47.01 -24.57 2.64
N ASN A 364 -47.44 -25.14 1.51
CA ASN A 364 -47.94 -24.41 0.35
C ASN A 364 -46.94 -23.40 -0.21
N LEU A 365 -45.67 -23.87 -0.40
CA LEU A 365 -44.59 -23.05 -0.95
C LEU A 365 -44.86 -22.74 -2.43
N SER A 366 -44.56 -21.52 -2.85
CA SER A 366 -44.50 -21.20 -4.27
C SER A 366 -43.35 -21.98 -4.95
N GLU A 367 -43.45 -22.15 -6.25
CA GLU A 367 -42.39 -22.84 -7.05
C GLU A 367 -41.01 -22.16 -6.86
N ASP A 368 -40.98 -20.83 -6.82
CA ASP A 368 -39.75 -20.06 -6.59
C ASP A 368 -39.19 -20.28 -5.19
N GLU A 369 -40.05 -20.35 -4.17
CA GLU A 369 -39.60 -20.60 -2.80
C GLU A 369 -39.09 -22.03 -2.65
N GLU A 370 -39.71 -23.03 -3.26
CA GLU A 370 -39.23 -24.41 -3.28
C GLU A 370 -37.88 -24.50 -3.98
N ARG A 371 -37.75 -23.79 -5.09
CA ARG A 371 -36.50 -23.69 -5.83
C ARG A 371 -35.40 -23.03 -5.01
N ALA A 372 -35.70 -21.91 -4.32
CA ALA A 372 -34.76 -21.22 -3.43
C ALA A 372 -34.26 -22.11 -2.29
N ARG A 373 -35.17 -22.89 -1.67
CA ARG A 373 -34.81 -23.81 -0.58
C ARG A 373 -33.98 -25.00 -1.05
N THR A 374 -34.29 -25.53 -2.22
CA THR A 374 -33.53 -26.61 -2.86
C THR A 374 -32.09 -26.15 -3.16
N GLU A 375 -31.95 -24.94 -3.73
CA GLU A 375 -30.65 -24.34 -3.99
C GLU A 375 -29.84 -24.15 -2.69
N LYS A 376 -30.44 -23.57 -1.65
CA LYS A 376 -29.77 -23.35 -0.36
C LYS A 376 -29.39 -24.66 0.33
N ALA A 377 -30.22 -25.69 0.29
CA ALA A 377 -29.89 -26.98 0.88
C ALA A 377 -28.70 -27.65 0.18
N ALA A 378 -28.65 -27.60 -1.14
CA ALA A 378 -27.50 -28.11 -1.90
C ALA A 378 -26.21 -27.32 -1.62
N VAL A 379 -26.30 -25.98 -1.51
CA VAL A 379 -25.16 -25.14 -1.13
C VAL A 379 -24.70 -25.47 0.28
N LEU A 380 -25.59 -25.61 1.26
CA LEU A 380 -25.26 -25.98 2.65
C LEU A 380 -24.48 -27.30 2.72
N GLU A 381 -24.91 -28.29 1.96
CA GLU A 381 -24.22 -29.57 1.89
C GLU A 381 -22.77 -29.43 1.39
N GLU A 382 -22.55 -28.66 0.34
CA GLU A 382 -21.21 -28.43 -0.20
C GLU A 382 -20.34 -27.62 0.78
N LEU A 383 -20.86 -26.52 1.35
CA LEU A 383 -20.15 -25.71 2.33
C LEU A 383 -19.74 -26.51 3.56
N ALA A 384 -20.61 -27.41 4.04
CA ALA A 384 -20.34 -28.23 5.21
C ALA A 384 -19.21 -29.25 4.98
N LYS A 385 -19.16 -29.83 3.80
CA LYS A 385 -18.19 -30.88 3.42
C LYS A 385 -16.84 -30.36 2.95
N SER A 386 -16.78 -29.14 2.42
CA SER A 386 -15.56 -28.60 1.84
C SER A 386 -14.64 -27.96 2.88
N ARG A 387 -13.31 -28.14 2.71
CA ARG A 387 -12.29 -27.50 3.57
C ARG A 387 -12.01 -26.06 3.20
N ILE A 388 -12.35 -25.67 2.00
CA ILE A 388 -12.47 -24.29 1.54
C ILE A 388 -13.64 -24.25 0.58
N SER A 389 -14.45 -23.21 0.66
CA SER A 389 -15.58 -23.03 -0.25
C SER A 389 -15.90 -21.56 -0.46
N VAL A 390 -16.57 -21.30 -1.57
CA VAL A 390 -17.04 -19.96 -1.94
C VAL A 390 -18.56 -19.99 -2.04
N LEU A 391 -19.20 -19.05 -1.34
CA LEU A 391 -20.64 -18.77 -1.43
C LEU A 391 -20.85 -17.46 -2.17
N VAL A 392 -21.40 -17.54 -3.36
CA VAL A 392 -21.72 -16.40 -4.22
C VAL A 392 -23.21 -16.13 -4.24
N GLY A 393 -23.60 -14.88 -4.31
CA GLY A 393 -24.99 -14.46 -4.52
C GLY A 393 -25.15 -12.96 -4.41
N ASP A 394 -26.10 -12.42 -5.13
CA ASP A 394 -26.46 -11.00 -5.09
C ASP A 394 -27.03 -10.59 -3.72
N ALA A 395 -27.18 -9.29 -3.50
CA ALA A 395 -27.83 -8.78 -2.30
C ALA A 395 -29.28 -9.29 -2.23
N GLY A 396 -29.68 -9.89 -1.08
CA GLY A 396 -31.04 -10.38 -0.88
C GLY A 396 -31.31 -11.83 -1.29
N THR A 397 -30.31 -12.59 -1.76
CA THR A 397 -30.43 -14.03 -2.07
C THR A 397 -30.46 -14.92 -0.82
N GLY A 398 -30.15 -14.37 0.36
CA GLY A 398 -30.20 -15.08 1.65
C GLY A 398 -28.90 -15.80 2.01
N LYS A 399 -27.75 -15.26 1.62
CA LYS A 399 -26.41 -15.76 2.03
C LYS A 399 -26.33 -15.94 3.55
N THR A 400 -26.78 -14.94 4.31
CA THR A 400 -26.73 -14.96 5.78
C THR A 400 -27.62 -16.05 6.38
N THR A 401 -28.79 -16.32 5.80
CA THR A 401 -29.65 -17.42 6.22
C THR A 401 -28.94 -18.77 6.07
N VAL A 402 -28.21 -18.94 4.95
CA VAL A 402 -27.38 -20.14 4.72
C VAL A 402 -26.29 -20.27 5.80
N LEU A 403 -25.59 -19.16 6.10
CA LEU A 403 -24.53 -19.19 7.14
C LEU A 403 -25.10 -19.48 8.54
N ALA A 404 -26.21 -18.84 8.91
CA ALA A 404 -26.87 -19.09 10.20
C ALA A 404 -27.31 -20.55 10.32
N THR A 405 -27.94 -21.12 9.28
CA THR A 405 -28.34 -22.53 9.25
C THR A 405 -27.12 -23.47 9.37
N LEU A 406 -26.01 -23.15 8.67
CA LEU A 406 -24.79 -23.92 8.75
C LEU A 406 -24.21 -23.93 10.19
N CYS A 407 -24.14 -22.76 10.81
CA CYS A 407 -23.59 -22.59 12.16
C CYS A 407 -24.50 -23.18 13.25
N ALA A 408 -25.80 -23.36 12.99
CA ALA A 408 -26.74 -23.99 13.90
C ALA A 408 -26.60 -25.53 13.92
N GLU A 409 -25.95 -26.14 12.92
CA GLU A 409 -25.72 -27.59 12.89
C GLU A 409 -24.86 -28.02 14.09
N PRO A 410 -25.29 -29.03 14.89
CA PRO A 410 -24.67 -29.35 16.17
C PRO A 410 -23.17 -29.66 16.13
N SER A 411 -22.69 -30.37 15.12
CA SER A 411 -21.27 -30.71 15.01
C SER A 411 -20.39 -29.51 14.61
N ILE A 412 -20.93 -28.61 13.80
CA ILE A 412 -20.26 -27.36 13.38
C ILE A 412 -20.26 -26.37 14.55
N LYS A 413 -21.40 -26.22 15.23
CA LYS A 413 -21.54 -25.40 16.43
C LYS A 413 -20.56 -25.83 17.53
N ALA A 414 -20.48 -27.13 17.82
CA ALA A 414 -19.55 -27.70 18.80
C ALA A 414 -18.07 -27.45 18.43
N GLY A 415 -17.72 -27.37 17.14
CA GLY A 415 -16.38 -27.04 16.64
C GLY A 415 -16.03 -25.55 16.75
N GLY A 416 -17.01 -24.70 16.99
CA GLY A 416 -16.89 -23.25 17.03
C GLY A 416 -16.74 -22.62 15.64
N ALA A 417 -17.12 -21.35 15.56
CA ALA A 417 -16.94 -20.54 14.35
C ALA A 417 -16.28 -19.20 14.68
N LEU A 418 -15.43 -18.72 13.75
CA LEU A 418 -14.89 -17.36 13.73
C LEU A 418 -15.49 -16.63 12.56
N LEU A 419 -16.15 -15.49 12.84
CA LEU A 419 -16.80 -14.65 11.85
C LEU A 419 -15.90 -13.46 11.55
N LEU A 420 -15.50 -13.33 10.29
CA LEU A 420 -14.61 -12.27 9.84
C LEU A 420 -15.26 -11.45 8.73
N ALA A 421 -14.98 -10.13 8.70
CA ALA A 421 -15.32 -9.28 7.59
C ALA A 421 -14.21 -8.22 7.38
N PRO A 422 -14.00 -7.68 6.16
CA PRO A 422 -12.96 -6.70 5.90
C PRO A 422 -13.12 -5.38 6.67
N THR A 423 -14.36 -4.99 7.01
CA THR A 423 -14.67 -3.73 7.69
C THR A 423 -15.49 -3.94 8.96
N GLY A 424 -15.35 -3.04 9.94
CA GLY A 424 -16.16 -3.09 11.17
C GLY A 424 -17.68 -3.01 10.91
N LYS A 425 -18.11 -2.21 9.92
CA LYS A 425 -19.53 -2.13 9.54
C LYS A 425 -20.05 -3.46 8.98
N ALA A 426 -19.27 -4.15 8.18
CA ALA A 426 -19.64 -5.48 7.67
C ALA A 426 -19.69 -6.51 8.81
N THR A 427 -18.75 -6.45 9.77
CA THR A 427 -18.76 -7.31 10.95
C THR A 427 -20.06 -7.13 11.77
N VAL A 428 -20.46 -5.89 12.05
CA VAL A 428 -21.72 -5.61 12.78
C VAL A 428 -22.92 -6.16 12.03
N ARG A 429 -23.02 -5.94 10.70
CA ARG A 429 -24.12 -6.47 9.88
C ARG A 429 -24.17 -8.00 9.87
N LEU A 430 -23.01 -8.65 9.83
CA LEU A 430 -22.95 -10.11 9.90
C LEU A 430 -23.49 -10.61 11.25
N MET A 431 -23.09 -9.99 12.36
CA MET A 431 -23.60 -10.32 13.70
C MET A 431 -25.12 -10.11 13.81
N GLU A 432 -25.63 -8.96 13.41
CA GLU A 432 -27.06 -8.66 13.43
C GLU A 432 -27.88 -9.70 12.64
N SER A 433 -27.34 -10.13 11.51
CA SER A 433 -28.00 -11.09 10.64
C SER A 433 -27.90 -12.54 11.11
N MET A 434 -26.93 -12.88 11.95
CA MET A 434 -26.81 -14.17 12.63
C MET A 434 -27.72 -14.30 13.88
N GLY A 435 -28.28 -13.17 14.36
CA GLY A 435 -29.18 -13.15 15.51
C GLY A 435 -28.53 -13.66 16.80
N GLU A 436 -29.28 -14.45 17.59
CA GLU A 436 -28.78 -15.00 18.87
C GLU A 436 -27.52 -15.86 18.72
N LEU A 437 -27.35 -16.54 17.59
CA LEU A 437 -26.16 -17.35 17.31
C LEU A 437 -24.86 -16.52 17.27
N ALA A 438 -24.95 -15.23 16.96
CA ALA A 438 -23.78 -14.35 16.95
C ALA A 438 -23.11 -14.25 18.34
N ASN A 439 -23.89 -14.36 19.43
CA ASN A 439 -23.36 -14.30 20.80
C ASN A 439 -22.51 -15.51 21.19
N GLU A 440 -22.60 -16.59 20.42
CA GLU A 440 -21.87 -17.84 20.67
C GLU A 440 -20.52 -17.90 19.92
N PHE A 441 -20.29 -16.96 18.98
CA PHE A 441 -19.13 -16.98 18.11
C PHE A 441 -18.31 -15.69 18.22
N GLU A 442 -17.00 -15.82 18.10
CA GLU A 442 -16.13 -14.64 18.00
C GLU A 442 -16.30 -13.97 16.65
N SER A 443 -16.46 -12.64 16.65
CA SER A 443 -16.58 -11.82 15.44
C SER A 443 -15.58 -10.68 15.48
N LEU A 444 -14.78 -10.53 14.40
CA LEU A 444 -13.73 -9.52 14.28
C LEU A 444 -13.66 -8.97 12.86
N ASN A 445 -13.12 -7.77 12.71
CA ASN A 445 -12.66 -7.39 11.39
C ASN A 445 -11.29 -8.04 11.07
N VAL A 446 -11.00 -8.19 9.78
CA VAL A 446 -9.78 -8.88 9.31
C VAL A 446 -8.51 -8.26 9.88
N ALA A 447 -8.41 -6.92 9.91
CA ALA A 447 -7.23 -6.23 10.44
C ALA A 447 -7.04 -6.49 11.94
N GLN A 448 -8.12 -6.47 12.74
CA GLN A 448 -8.07 -6.80 14.17
C GLN A 448 -7.61 -8.24 14.42
N PHE A 449 -8.16 -9.20 13.67
CA PHE A 449 -7.74 -10.59 13.75
C PHE A 449 -6.26 -10.75 13.40
N LEU A 450 -5.84 -10.14 12.30
CA LEU A 450 -4.45 -10.22 11.84
C LEU A 450 -3.48 -9.53 12.82
N ALA A 451 -3.84 -8.36 13.37
CA ALA A 451 -3.01 -7.67 14.36
C ALA A 451 -2.76 -8.53 15.61
N ARG A 452 -3.78 -9.21 16.12
CA ARG A 452 -3.65 -10.14 17.24
C ARG A 452 -2.68 -11.30 16.97
N ASN A 453 -2.59 -11.72 15.70
CA ASN A 453 -1.78 -12.85 15.26
C ASN A 453 -0.47 -12.44 14.54
N GLY A 454 -0.09 -11.16 14.60
CA GLY A 454 1.14 -10.66 13.99
C GLY A 454 1.10 -10.59 12.45
N GLY A 455 -0.09 -10.65 11.86
CA GLY A 455 -0.31 -10.54 10.41
C GLY A 455 -0.65 -9.14 9.91
N PHE A 456 -0.83 -8.18 10.82
CA PHE A 456 -1.04 -6.77 10.51
C PHE A 456 -0.41 -5.90 11.59
N ASP A 457 0.23 -4.84 11.19
CA ASP A 457 0.89 -3.88 12.03
C ASP A 457 0.23 -2.49 11.87
N TRP A 458 -0.29 -1.94 12.97
CA TRP A 458 -1.00 -0.67 12.97
C TRP A 458 -0.09 0.53 12.76
N ASP A 459 1.18 0.47 13.22
CA ASP A 459 2.13 1.58 13.10
C ASP A 459 2.62 1.73 11.66
N SER A 460 2.92 0.61 11.00
CA SER A 460 3.38 0.59 9.61
C SER A 460 2.28 0.37 8.58
N MET A 461 1.04 0.06 9.00
CA MET A 461 -0.10 -0.30 8.16
C MET A 461 0.17 -1.46 7.18
N LYS A 462 1.14 -2.33 7.50
CA LYS A 462 1.58 -3.44 6.64
C LYS A 462 0.90 -4.76 7.00
N TYR A 463 0.52 -5.48 5.96
CA TYR A 463 0.16 -6.90 6.08
C TYR A 463 1.42 -7.76 6.03
N ARG A 464 1.43 -8.83 6.82
CA ARG A 464 2.53 -9.82 6.89
C ARG A 464 1.95 -11.22 6.98
N LEU A 465 2.72 -12.21 6.55
CA LEU A 465 2.37 -13.60 6.81
C LEU A 465 2.53 -13.89 8.31
N CYS A 466 1.51 -14.45 8.94
CA CYS A 466 1.54 -14.85 10.35
C CYS A 466 2.59 -15.95 10.55
N ARG A 467 3.63 -15.67 11.31
CA ARG A 467 4.69 -16.66 11.65
C ARG A 467 4.27 -17.56 12.81
N GLN A 468 3.55 -17.00 13.77
CA GLN A 468 3.03 -17.70 14.94
C GLN A 468 1.59 -17.28 15.20
N ILE A 469 0.70 -18.25 15.35
CA ILE A 469 -0.70 -17.99 15.66
C ILE A 469 -0.82 -17.95 17.19
N LYS A 470 -1.26 -16.81 17.70
CA LYS A 470 -1.36 -16.53 19.15
C LYS A 470 -2.74 -16.85 19.72
N THR A 471 -3.75 -16.99 18.85
CA THR A 471 -5.14 -17.27 19.24
C THR A 471 -5.55 -18.68 18.83
N ALA A 472 -6.41 -19.31 19.61
CA ALA A 472 -7.02 -20.58 19.19
C ALA A 472 -7.96 -20.31 18.02
N ILE A 473 -7.79 -21.04 16.92
CA ILE A 473 -8.63 -20.89 15.73
C ILE A 473 -9.72 -21.96 15.78
N PRO A 474 -11.01 -21.56 15.77
CA PRO A 474 -12.13 -22.49 15.68
C PRO A 474 -12.07 -23.34 14.40
N LYS A 475 -12.80 -24.46 14.42
CA LYS A 475 -12.82 -25.38 13.26
C LYS A 475 -13.40 -24.76 12.00
N THR A 476 -14.33 -23.83 12.13
CA THR A 476 -14.95 -23.12 11.01
C THR A 476 -14.58 -21.65 11.03
N VAL A 477 -14.14 -21.11 9.90
CA VAL A 477 -13.90 -19.69 9.69
C VAL A 477 -14.76 -19.22 8.51
N ILE A 478 -15.56 -18.20 8.75
CA ILE A 478 -16.44 -17.57 7.75
C ILE A 478 -15.93 -16.15 7.50
N ILE A 479 -15.71 -15.83 6.24
CA ILE A 479 -15.24 -14.51 5.82
C ILE A 479 -16.31 -13.92 4.91
N ASP A 480 -17.08 -12.98 5.45
CA ASP A 480 -18.11 -12.26 4.70
C ASP A 480 -17.52 -11.06 3.98
N GLU A 481 -18.22 -10.57 2.95
CA GLU A 481 -17.76 -9.49 2.05
C GLU A 481 -16.33 -9.75 1.49
N ALA A 482 -16.04 -11.01 1.17
CA ALA A 482 -14.73 -11.44 0.69
C ALA A 482 -14.31 -10.78 -0.64
N SER A 483 -15.24 -10.21 -1.40
CA SER A 483 -14.99 -9.38 -2.60
C SER A 483 -14.14 -8.13 -2.31
N MET A 484 -14.06 -7.68 -1.06
CA MET A 484 -13.25 -6.54 -0.64
C MET A 484 -11.82 -6.91 -0.22
N LEU A 485 -11.45 -8.19 -0.20
CA LEU A 485 -10.10 -8.63 0.18
C LEU A 485 -9.09 -8.34 -0.93
N THR A 486 -7.99 -7.68 -0.57
CA THR A 486 -6.80 -7.57 -1.42
C THR A 486 -5.97 -8.85 -1.36
N GLU A 487 -5.00 -9.00 -2.27
CA GLU A 487 -4.03 -10.10 -2.28
C GLU A 487 -3.29 -10.23 -0.95
N GLU A 488 -2.82 -9.12 -0.40
CA GLU A 488 -2.07 -9.09 0.86
C GLU A 488 -2.96 -9.47 2.05
N MET A 489 -4.17 -8.91 2.14
CA MET A 489 -5.13 -9.25 3.19
C MET A 489 -5.46 -10.74 3.16
N PHE A 490 -5.74 -11.27 1.98
CA PHE A 490 -6.15 -12.67 1.82
C PHE A 490 -5.01 -13.64 2.12
N GLY A 491 -3.79 -13.35 1.62
CA GLY A 491 -2.62 -14.17 1.90
C GLY A 491 -2.24 -14.17 3.38
N ALA A 492 -2.25 -13.00 4.03
CA ALA A 492 -2.04 -12.88 5.48
C ALA A 492 -3.11 -13.66 6.26
N LEU A 493 -4.38 -13.52 5.87
CA LEU A 493 -5.49 -14.21 6.51
C LEU A 493 -5.36 -15.73 6.40
N LEU A 494 -5.09 -16.27 5.21
CA LEU A 494 -4.88 -17.71 4.99
C LEU A 494 -3.68 -18.26 5.78
N SER A 495 -2.67 -17.43 6.07
CA SER A 495 -1.57 -17.82 6.94
C SER A 495 -2.02 -17.91 8.41
N GLY A 496 -2.84 -16.94 8.87
CA GLY A 496 -3.33 -16.86 10.25
C GLY A 496 -4.38 -17.92 10.62
N ILE A 497 -5.23 -18.31 9.66
CA ILE A 497 -6.29 -19.32 9.89
C ILE A 497 -5.90 -20.72 9.40
N SER A 498 -4.63 -21.02 9.35
CA SER A 498 -4.11 -22.25 8.73
C SER A 498 -4.60 -23.55 9.39
N SER A 499 -4.93 -23.52 10.68
CA SER A 499 -5.43 -24.66 11.46
C SER A 499 -6.94 -24.91 11.35
N ALA A 500 -7.70 -23.96 10.79
CA ALA A 500 -9.14 -24.15 10.58
C ALA A 500 -9.41 -25.40 9.71
N GLU A 501 -10.43 -26.19 10.07
CA GLU A 501 -10.85 -27.33 9.25
C GLU A 501 -11.64 -26.88 8.03
N ARG A 502 -12.47 -25.83 8.17
CA ARG A 502 -13.37 -25.29 7.15
C ARG A 502 -13.18 -23.79 7.02
N ILE A 503 -13.02 -23.30 5.79
CA ILE A 503 -12.97 -21.89 5.45
C ILE A 503 -14.07 -21.61 4.42
N ILE A 504 -14.92 -20.63 4.70
CA ILE A 504 -16.02 -20.23 3.80
C ILE A 504 -15.84 -18.77 3.46
N LEU A 505 -15.68 -18.48 2.17
CA LEU A 505 -15.60 -17.14 1.61
C LEU A 505 -16.96 -16.75 1.05
N VAL A 506 -17.53 -15.67 1.53
CA VAL A 506 -18.86 -15.20 1.14
C VAL A 506 -18.74 -13.82 0.50
N GLY A 507 -19.40 -13.61 -0.63
CA GLY A 507 -19.33 -12.32 -1.30
C GLY A 507 -20.14 -12.26 -2.58
N ASP A 508 -20.04 -11.13 -3.22
CA ASP A 508 -20.67 -10.85 -4.51
C ASP A 508 -19.57 -10.35 -5.49
N PRO A 509 -19.26 -11.11 -6.54
CA PRO A 509 -18.21 -10.73 -7.49
C PRO A 509 -18.53 -9.48 -8.31
N ASN A 510 -19.81 -9.05 -8.33
CA ASN A 510 -20.27 -7.86 -9.06
C ASN A 510 -20.19 -6.58 -8.21
N GLN A 511 -19.88 -6.69 -6.92
CA GLN A 511 -19.62 -5.52 -6.07
C GLN A 511 -18.30 -4.83 -6.41
N LEU A 512 -18.10 -3.63 -5.81
CA LEU A 512 -16.88 -2.86 -6.01
C LEU A 512 -15.64 -3.70 -5.66
N PRO A 513 -14.59 -3.63 -6.50
CA PRO A 513 -13.34 -4.34 -6.25
C PRO A 513 -12.64 -3.82 -4.99
N PRO A 514 -11.71 -4.60 -4.42
CA PRO A 514 -10.92 -4.16 -3.29
C PRO A 514 -10.10 -2.91 -3.62
N ILE A 515 -9.79 -2.13 -2.59
CA ILE A 515 -8.89 -0.97 -2.71
C ILE A 515 -7.47 -1.48 -2.47
N GLY A 516 -6.70 -1.68 -3.53
CA GLY A 516 -5.35 -2.23 -3.49
C GLY A 516 -5.15 -3.41 -4.44
N ALA A 517 -4.01 -4.07 -4.34
CA ALA A 517 -3.59 -5.08 -5.29
C ALA A 517 -4.44 -6.35 -5.26
N GLY A 518 -4.81 -6.82 -6.45
CA GLY A 518 -5.43 -8.12 -6.68
C GLY A 518 -6.94 -8.20 -6.40
N ARG A 519 -7.54 -9.29 -6.88
CA ARG A 519 -8.94 -9.65 -6.65
C ARG A 519 -9.06 -11.15 -6.33
N PRO A 520 -8.44 -11.64 -5.27
CA PRO A 520 -8.28 -13.07 -5.01
C PRO A 520 -9.62 -13.83 -4.90
N PHE A 521 -10.68 -13.18 -4.43
CA PHE A 521 -12.02 -13.77 -4.38
C PHE A 521 -12.58 -14.05 -5.78
N VAL A 522 -12.46 -13.10 -6.70
CA VAL A 522 -12.93 -13.25 -8.10
C VAL A 522 -12.09 -14.28 -8.84
N ASP A 523 -10.77 -14.28 -8.62
CA ASP A 523 -9.85 -15.25 -9.24
C ASP A 523 -10.14 -16.67 -8.76
N LEU A 524 -10.44 -16.83 -7.46
CA LEU A 524 -10.85 -18.12 -6.92
C LEU A 524 -12.18 -18.60 -7.50
N ILE A 525 -13.18 -17.73 -7.64
CA ILE A 525 -14.44 -18.05 -8.34
C ILE A 525 -14.15 -18.52 -9.76
N GLY A 526 -13.30 -17.81 -10.52
CA GLY A 526 -12.89 -18.18 -11.87
C GLY A 526 -12.28 -19.58 -11.92
N LEU A 527 -11.37 -19.88 -10.99
CA LEU A 527 -10.74 -21.20 -10.87
C LEU A 527 -11.76 -22.33 -10.59
N LEU A 528 -12.70 -22.10 -9.68
CA LEU A 528 -13.68 -23.11 -9.27
C LEU A 528 -14.78 -23.31 -10.32
N LYS A 529 -15.21 -22.24 -10.99
CA LYS A 529 -16.22 -22.32 -12.08
C LYS A 529 -15.73 -23.11 -13.31
N LEU A 530 -14.44 -23.27 -13.52
CA LEU A 530 -13.90 -24.14 -14.59
C LEU A 530 -14.37 -25.59 -14.46
N SER A 531 -14.81 -25.99 -13.27
CA SER A 531 -15.38 -27.31 -12.97
C SER A 531 -16.90 -27.42 -13.24
N LEU A 532 -17.52 -26.38 -13.81
CA LEU A 532 -18.99 -26.26 -13.98
C LEU A 532 -19.51 -26.39 -15.44
N PRO A 533 -18.89 -27.09 -16.39
CA PRO A 533 -19.47 -27.16 -17.72
C PRO A 533 -20.84 -27.89 -17.65
N GLY A 534 -21.94 -27.14 -17.88
CA GLY A 534 -23.28 -27.69 -18.07
C GLY A 534 -24.18 -27.82 -16.81
N VAL A 535 -23.76 -27.37 -15.63
CA VAL A 535 -24.64 -27.39 -14.42
C VAL A 535 -25.75 -26.36 -14.57
N LYS A 536 -27.00 -26.83 -14.72
CA LYS A 536 -28.16 -25.94 -14.95
C LYS A 536 -28.76 -25.40 -13.64
N PHE A 537 -29.00 -26.26 -12.64
CA PHE A 537 -29.59 -25.90 -11.35
C PHE A 537 -29.58 -27.13 -10.40
N PRO A 538 -29.26 -26.99 -9.10
CA PRO A 538 -28.64 -25.81 -8.47
C PRO A 538 -27.20 -25.59 -8.92
N LYS A 539 -26.71 -24.33 -8.89
CA LYS A 539 -25.34 -24.00 -9.29
C LYS A 539 -24.35 -24.31 -8.16
N VAL A 540 -24.07 -25.57 -7.97
CA VAL A 540 -23.18 -26.11 -6.94
C VAL A 540 -22.16 -27.05 -7.58
N CYS A 541 -20.89 -26.89 -7.23
CA CYS A 541 -19.82 -27.82 -7.60
C CYS A 541 -18.78 -27.90 -6.48
N ASN A 542 -17.69 -28.63 -6.72
CA ASN A 542 -16.66 -28.79 -5.70
C ASN A 542 -16.13 -27.43 -5.20
N CYS A 543 -16.25 -27.17 -3.90
CA CYS A 543 -15.84 -25.93 -3.21
C CYS A 543 -16.63 -24.67 -3.65
N TYR A 544 -17.75 -24.77 -4.34
CA TYR A 544 -18.49 -23.64 -4.89
C TYR A 544 -20.00 -23.80 -4.76
N GLY A 545 -20.67 -22.74 -4.32
CA GLY A 545 -22.13 -22.61 -4.32
C GLY A 545 -22.58 -21.19 -4.71
N GLU A 546 -23.57 -21.08 -5.59
CA GLU A 546 -24.12 -19.80 -6.05
C GLU A 546 -25.63 -19.76 -5.79
N LEU A 547 -26.09 -18.71 -5.12
CA LEU A 547 -27.52 -18.43 -4.88
C LEU A 547 -28.04 -17.51 -5.99
N THR A 548 -28.99 -17.99 -6.76
CA THR A 548 -29.52 -17.30 -7.94
C THR A 548 -30.93 -16.73 -7.72
N VAL A 549 -31.67 -17.26 -6.73
CA VAL A 549 -33.05 -16.82 -6.47
C VAL A 549 -33.07 -15.62 -5.50
N ASN A 550 -33.52 -14.47 -5.98
CA ASN A 550 -33.61 -13.23 -5.21
C ASN A 550 -35.01 -13.07 -4.60
N ARG A 551 -35.08 -12.93 -3.26
CA ARG A 551 -36.33 -12.75 -2.53
C ARG A 551 -36.77 -11.30 -2.35
N ARG A 552 -35.86 -10.31 -2.52
CA ARG A 552 -36.21 -8.89 -2.30
C ARG A 552 -37.11 -8.30 -3.38
N GLN A 553 -37.12 -8.85 -4.59
CA GLN A 553 -37.90 -8.35 -5.70
C GLN A 553 -39.38 -8.79 -5.67
N GLN A 554 -39.78 -9.69 -4.74
CA GLN A 554 -41.14 -10.17 -4.63
C GLN A 554 -42.03 -9.33 -3.69
N ASN A 555 -41.44 -8.37 -2.94
CA ASN A 555 -42.16 -7.52 -1.97
C ASN A 555 -42.21 -6.03 -2.37
N SER A 556 -42.03 -5.70 -3.64
CA SER A 556 -42.17 -4.33 -4.17
C SER A 556 -43.37 -4.22 -5.10
#